data_58a4b309a6105ebd1d3c76926580fc25
#
_entry.id   58a4b309a6105ebd1d3c76926580fc25
#
_cell.length_a   1.000
_cell.length_b   1.000
_cell.length_c   1.000
_cell.angle_alpha   90.00
_cell.angle_beta   90.00
_cell.angle_gamma   90.00
#
_symmetry.space_group_name_H-M   'P 1'
#
loop_
_entity.id
_entity.type
_entity.pdbx_description
1 polymer ?
#
loop_
_entity_poly.entity_id
_entity_poly.type
_entity_poly.pdbx_seq_one_letter_code
_entity_poly.pdbx_strand_id
1 'polypeptide(L)'
;MSTVDLPGPGLWTTSVGSLPKPSYITQARSRYARGEIDREELRELERKATAEWIAFQDDIGADVVVDGEQYRGDMVAFFAEELPGLEIGGLVRSYGNRYYRKPIATGSIGRDHPVTVEWWEYAQSLTSKPVKGML
;
A
#
# COMPACT_ATOMS: atom_id res chain seq x y z
N MET A 1 15.98 17.88 -3.25
CA MET A 1 15.28 16.93 -4.14
C MET A 1 16.29 15.89 -4.57
N SER A 2 16.10 14.65 -4.23
CA SER A 2 16.92 13.57 -4.78
C SER A 2 16.64 13.47 -6.28
N THR A 3 17.68 13.45 -7.09
CA THR A 3 17.54 13.18 -8.53
C THR A 3 17.11 11.73 -8.70
N VAL A 4 15.99 11.52 -9.39
CA VAL A 4 15.53 10.17 -9.75
C VAL A 4 16.27 9.76 -11.02
N ASP A 5 16.91 8.59 -10.97
CA ASP A 5 17.64 8.03 -12.10
C ASP A 5 16.66 7.33 -13.04
N LEU A 6 16.32 7.98 -14.16
CA LEU A 6 15.44 7.37 -15.16
C LEU A 6 16.15 6.23 -15.88
N PRO A 7 15.48 5.10 -16.12
CA PRO A 7 16.05 4.02 -16.90
C PRO A 7 16.40 4.47 -18.34
N GLY A 8 17.46 3.90 -18.89
CA GLY A 8 17.85 4.13 -20.27
C GLY A 8 16.83 3.60 -21.28
N PRO A 9 17.09 3.75 -22.60
CA PRO A 9 16.20 3.22 -23.63
C PRO A 9 16.16 1.69 -23.58
N GLY A 10 14.99 1.10 -23.76
CA GLY A 10 14.79 -0.36 -23.73
C GLY A 10 13.46 -0.78 -23.16
N LEU A 11 13.36 -2.06 -22.81
CA LEU A 11 12.22 -2.64 -22.12
C LEU A 11 12.45 -2.53 -20.59
N TRP A 12 11.67 -1.74 -19.92
CA TRP A 12 11.78 -1.57 -18.49
C TRP A 12 11.03 -2.66 -17.72
N THR A 13 11.64 -3.13 -16.65
CA THR A 13 11.06 -4.13 -15.76
C THR A 13 10.42 -3.44 -14.55
N THR A 14 9.25 -3.91 -14.13
CA THR A 14 8.53 -3.41 -12.96
C THR A 14 7.56 -4.46 -12.43
N SER A 15 7.20 -4.37 -11.16
CA SER A 15 6.11 -5.15 -10.57
C SER A 15 4.77 -4.42 -10.69
N VAL A 16 3.68 -5.17 -10.59
CA VAL A 16 2.30 -4.65 -10.56
C VAL A 16 1.55 -5.27 -9.38
N GLY A 17 0.86 -4.43 -8.63
CA GLY A 17 -0.01 -4.85 -7.54
C GLY A 17 0.73 -5.13 -6.24
N SER A 18 -0.01 -5.72 -5.31
CA SER A 18 0.46 -6.01 -3.96
C SER A 18 1.52 -7.09 -3.94
N LEU A 19 2.64 -6.81 -3.30
CA LEU A 19 3.67 -7.81 -3.00
C LEU A 19 3.27 -8.60 -1.73
N PRO A 20 3.78 -9.83 -1.56
CA PRO A 20 3.46 -10.67 -0.41
C PRO A 20 3.67 -9.94 0.92
N LYS A 21 2.71 -10.05 1.82
CA LYS A 21 2.82 -9.46 3.15
C LYS A 21 3.70 -10.34 4.03
N PRO A 22 4.77 -9.80 4.63
CA PRO A 22 5.51 -10.52 5.67
C PRO A 22 4.59 -10.95 6.81
N SER A 23 4.89 -12.08 7.44
CA SER A 23 4.06 -12.63 8.52
C SER A 23 3.87 -11.65 9.69
N TYR A 24 4.88 -10.85 10.00
CA TYR A 24 4.78 -9.83 11.05
C TYR A 24 3.77 -8.73 10.73
N ILE A 25 3.53 -8.38 9.46
CA ILE A 25 2.47 -7.43 9.06
C ILE A 25 1.09 -8.03 9.31
N THR A 26 0.89 -9.30 8.93
CA THR A 26 -0.39 -9.97 9.17
C THR A 26 -0.70 -10.06 10.66
N GLN A 27 0.31 -10.39 11.48
CA GLN A 27 0.19 -10.44 12.93
C GLN A 27 -0.07 -9.05 13.53
N ALA A 28 0.66 -8.02 13.08
CA ALA A 28 0.49 -6.65 13.55
C ALA A 28 -0.92 -6.12 13.26
N ARG A 29 -1.46 -6.36 12.09
CA ARG A 29 -2.84 -5.99 11.75
C ARG A 29 -3.88 -6.68 12.64
N SER A 30 -3.66 -7.95 12.95
CA SER A 30 -4.52 -8.68 13.88
C SER A 30 -4.42 -8.11 15.29
N ARG A 31 -3.22 -7.74 15.76
CA ARG A 31 -3.01 -7.08 17.06
C ARG A 31 -3.64 -5.70 17.11
N TYR A 32 -3.49 -4.91 16.06
CA TYR A 32 -4.13 -3.60 15.94
C TYR A 32 -5.67 -3.71 15.98
N ALA A 33 -6.25 -4.67 15.26
CA ALA A 33 -7.69 -4.91 15.28
C ALA A 33 -8.23 -5.31 16.66
N ARG A 34 -7.38 -5.89 17.52
CA ARG A 34 -7.72 -6.22 18.93
C ARG A 34 -7.35 -5.11 19.92
N GLY A 35 -6.81 -3.98 19.45
CA GLY A 35 -6.38 -2.87 20.32
C GLY A 35 -5.12 -3.15 21.13
N GLU A 36 -4.31 -4.14 20.75
CA GLU A 36 -3.07 -4.53 21.43
C GLU A 36 -1.87 -3.66 21.04
N ILE A 37 -1.93 -3.01 19.90
CA ILE A 37 -0.96 -2.04 19.41
C ILE A 37 -1.70 -0.82 18.89
N ASP A 38 -1.03 0.32 18.86
CA ASP A 38 -1.59 1.54 18.32
C ASP A 38 -1.34 1.70 16.79
N ARG A 39 -1.88 2.76 16.22
CA ARG A 39 -1.74 3.03 14.78
C ARG A 39 -0.29 3.33 14.39
N GLU A 40 0.47 4.00 15.26
CA GLU A 40 1.85 4.36 14.95
C GLU A 40 2.75 3.13 14.93
N GLU A 41 2.60 2.22 15.89
CA GLU A 41 3.33 0.94 15.90
C GLU A 41 3.04 0.11 14.64
N LEU A 42 1.77 0.07 14.20
CA LEU A 42 1.42 -0.59 12.94
C LEU A 42 2.09 0.10 11.74
N ARG A 43 2.07 1.43 11.67
CA ARG A 43 2.70 2.19 10.57
C ARG A 43 4.20 1.97 10.48
N GLU A 44 4.88 1.88 11.62
CA GLU A 44 6.31 1.57 11.66
C GLU A 44 6.62 0.20 11.04
N LEU A 45 5.81 -0.80 11.32
CA LEU A 45 5.95 -2.13 10.71
C LEU A 45 5.62 -2.12 9.21
N GLU A 46 4.62 -1.35 8.80
CA GLU A 46 4.27 -1.16 7.39
C GLU A 46 5.40 -0.44 6.61
N ARG A 47 6.02 0.57 7.20
CA ARG A 47 7.23 1.23 6.66
C ARG A 47 8.40 0.26 6.53
N LYS A 48 8.64 -0.54 7.56
CA LYS A 48 9.67 -1.58 7.51
C LYS A 48 9.45 -2.55 6.34
N ALA A 49 8.24 -3.06 6.18
CA ALA A 49 7.92 -3.98 5.09
C ALA A 49 8.06 -3.32 3.70
N THR A 50 7.68 -2.05 3.57
CA THR A 50 7.89 -1.29 2.34
C THR A 50 9.39 -1.16 2.03
N ALA A 51 10.21 -0.83 3.03
CA ALA A 51 11.66 -0.70 2.85
C ALA A 51 12.32 -2.03 2.44
N GLU A 52 11.91 -3.14 3.04
CA GLU A 52 12.40 -4.47 2.68
C GLU A 52 12.09 -4.82 1.22
N TRP A 53 10.87 -4.50 0.74
CA TRP A 53 10.49 -4.74 -0.65
C TRP A 53 11.14 -3.79 -1.65
N ILE A 54 11.38 -2.53 -1.30
CA ILE A 54 12.17 -1.60 -2.14
C ILE A 54 13.60 -2.12 -2.28
N ALA A 55 14.25 -2.48 -1.18
CA ALA A 55 15.60 -3.02 -1.20
C ALA A 55 15.70 -4.31 -2.04
N PHE A 56 14.72 -5.21 -1.93
CA PHE A 56 14.67 -6.42 -2.73
C PHE A 56 14.55 -6.12 -4.23
N GLN A 57 13.68 -5.18 -4.63
CA GLN A 57 13.52 -4.79 -6.03
C GLN A 57 14.77 -4.11 -6.59
N ASP A 58 15.48 -3.32 -5.77
CA ASP A 58 16.76 -2.74 -6.14
C ASP A 58 17.83 -3.82 -6.36
N ASP A 59 17.91 -4.81 -5.48
CA ASP A 59 18.88 -5.90 -5.52
C ASP A 59 18.69 -6.80 -6.74
N ILE A 60 17.46 -7.12 -7.13
CA ILE A 60 17.17 -7.90 -8.33
C ILE A 60 17.26 -7.10 -9.63
N GLY A 61 17.52 -5.80 -9.55
CA GLY A 61 17.75 -4.96 -10.74
C GLY A 61 16.47 -4.51 -11.45
N ALA A 62 15.31 -4.43 -10.76
CA ALA A 62 14.12 -3.84 -11.38
C ALA A 62 14.36 -2.38 -11.77
N ASP A 63 13.89 -1.95 -12.95
CA ASP A 63 14.12 -0.61 -13.48
C ASP A 63 13.19 0.43 -12.81
N VAL A 64 11.96 0.05 -12.55
CA VAL A 64 10.95 0.86 -11.86
C VAL A 64 10.39 0.05 -10.70
N VAL A 65 10.51 0.56 -9.49
CA VAL A 65 10.09 -0.14 -8.27
C VAL A 65 8.70 0.29 -7.83
N VAL A 66 8.09 -0.48 -6.93
CA VAL A 66 6.78 -0.20 -6.32
C VAL A 66 6.87 -0.33 -4.80
N ASP A 67 6.00 0.37 -4.08
CA ASP A 67 5.90 0.29 -2.61
C ASP A 67 5.40 -1.09 -2.10
N GLY A 68 4.87 -1.92 -3.00
CA GLY A 68 4.36 -3.25 -2.69
C GLY A 68 3.05 -3.24 -1.90
N GLU A 69 2.43 -2.08 -1.73
CA GLU A 69 1.13 -1.90 -1.04
C GLU A 69 1.11 -2.47 0.39
N GLN A 70 2.22 -2.36 1.11
CA GLN A 70 2.37 -2.98 2.43
C GLN A 70 1.48 -2.35 3.50
N TYR A 71 1.06 -1.10 3.32
CA TYR A 71 0.20 -0.32 4.21
C TYR A 71 -1.29 -0.62 4.06
N ARG A 72 -1.71 -1.35 3.03
CA ARG A 72 -3.12 -1.65 2.77
C ARG A 72 -3.39 -3.16 2.65
N GLY A 73 -4.58 -3.55 3.02
CA GLY A 73 -5.11 -4.90 2.80
C GLY A 73 -5.86 -4.97 1.47
N ASP A 74 -7.18 -5.01 1.56
CA ASP A 74 -8.05 -4.87 0.40
C ASP A 74 -8.06 -3.43 -0.11
N MET A 75 -7.84 -3.25 -1.41
CA MET A 75 -7.77 -1.93 -2.03
C MET A 75 -9.10 -1.16 -1.89
N VAL A 76 -10.21 -1.84 -2.07
CA VAL A 76 -11.54 -1.20 -2.04
C VAL A 76 -11.87 -0.72 -0.62
N ALA A 77 -11.60 -1.56 0.40
CA ALA A 77 -11.78 -1.19 1.80
C ALA A 77 -10.86 -0.04 2.19
N PHE A 78 -9.59 -0.07 1.77
CA PHE A 78 -8.62 0.99 2.06
C PHE A 78 -9.11 2.35 1.57
N PHE A 79 -9.48 2.48 0.30
CA PHE A 79 -9.98 3.76 -0.21
C PHE A 79 -11.33 4.16 0.40
N ALA A 80 -12.19 3.20 0.75
CA ALA A 80 -13.44 3.51 1.42
C ALA A 80 -13.25 4.05 2.86
N GLU A 81 -12.18 3.63 3.55
CA GLU A 81 -11.82 4.16 4.87
C GLU A 81 -11.21 5.57 4.81
N GLU A 82 -10.58 5.92 3.67
CA GLU A 82 -9.89 7.20 3.48
C GLU A 82 -10.77 8.29 2.83
N LEU A 83 -11.87 7.92 2.20
CA LEU A 83 -12.71 8.87 1.47
C LEU A 83 -13.99 9.22 2.24
N PRO A 84 -14.25 10.51 2.54
CA PRO A 84 -15.51 10.95 3.14
C PRO A 84 -16.72 10.52 2.31
N GLY A 85 -17.81 10.17 2.99
CA GLY A 85 -19.06 9.74 2.37
C GLY A 85 -19.16 8.25 2.04
N LEU A 86 -18.12 7.48 2.41
CA LEU A 86 -18.12 6.01 2.36
C LEU A 86 -18.04 5.43 3.76
N GLU A 87 -18.73 4.33 3.98
CA GLU A 87 -18.65 3.52 5.20
C GLU A 87 -18.41 2.05 4.84
N ILE A 88 -17.71 1.34 5.72
CA ILE A 88 -17.48 -0.08 5.53
C ILE A 88 -18.66 -0.86 6.09
N GLY A 89 -19.33 -1.56 5.20
CA GLY A 89 -20.41 -2.50 5.55
C GLY A 89 -19.90 -3.91 5.86
N GLY A 90 -20.82 -4.86 5.75
CA GLY A 90 -20.52 -6.27 6.03
C GLY A 90 -19.62 -6.93 4.97
N LEU A 91 -19.16 -8.13 5.29
CA LEU A 91 -18.44 -8.97 4.35
C LEU A 91 -19.37 -9.46 3.23
N VAL A 92 -18.91 -9.34 2.00
CA VAL A 92 -19.56 -9.90 0.83
C VAL A 92 -18.63 -10.84 0.10
N ARG A 93 -19.21 -11.89 -0.47
CA ARG A 93 -18.47 -12.85 -1.28
C ARG A 93 -18.28 -12.26 -2.68
N SER A 94 -17.05 -12.25 -3.16
CA SER A 94 -16.74 -11.91 -4.54
C SER A 94 -16.86 -13.15 -5.43
N TYR A 95 -15.75 -13.75 -5.81
CA TYR A 95 -15.74 -15.00 -6.56
C TYR A 95 -14.91 -16.06 -5.84
N GLY A 96 -15.24 -17.33 -6.03
CA GLY A 96 -14.60 -18.41 -5.28
C GLY A 96 -14.82 -18.25 -3.77
N ASN A 97 -13.75 -18.32 -2.99
CA ASN A 97 -13.75 -18.15 -1.53
C ASN A 97 -13.19 -16.79 -1.11
N ARG A 98 -13.19 -15.78 -1.99
CA ARG A 98 -12.76 -14.43 -1.66
C ARG A 98 -13.90 -13.62 -1.07
N TYR A 99 -13.64 -13.02 0.08
CA TYR A 99 -14.51 -12.09 0.78
C TYR A 99 -13.84 -10.75 0.89
N TYR A 100 -14.61 -9.68 0.76
CA TYR A 100 -14.16 -8.32 0.98
C TYR A 100 -15.19 -7.53 1.79
N ARG A 101 -14.75 -6.45 2.42
CA ARG A 101 -15.63 -5.53 3.12
C ARG A 101 -16.28 -4.61 2.10
N LYS A 102 -17.59 -4.64 2.02
CA LYS A 102 -18.34 -3.84 1.05
C LYS A 102 -18.41 -2.39 1.50
N PRO A 103 -17.88 -1.43 0.70
CA PRO A 103 -18.14 -0.02 0.95
C PRO A 103 -19.57 0.34 0.59
N ILE A 104 -20.15 1.25 1.34
CA ILE A 104 -21.50 1.78 1.14
C ILE A 104 -21.40 3.29 1.10
N ALA A 105 -21.95 3.92 0.05
CA ALA A 105 -22.07 5.37 -0.02
C ALA A 105 -23.18 5.84 0.92
N THR A 106 -22.83 6.64 1.90
CA THR A 106 -23.74 7.19 2.92
C THR A 106 -23.92 8.69 2.80
N GLY A 107 -23.16 9.33 1.89
CA GLY A 107 -23.23 10.76 1.64
C GLY A 107 -22.48 11.13 0.36
N SER A 108 -22.23 12.42 0.18
CA SER A 108 -21.40 12.90 -0.93
C SER A 108 -19.98 12.39 -0.76
N ILE A 109 -19.47 11.70 -1.77
CA ILE A 109 -18.10 11.19 -1.78
C ILE A 109 -17.16 12.34 -2.13
N GLY A 110 -16.16 12.55 -1.29
CA GLY A 110 -15.15 13.59 -1.47
C GLY A 110 -13.74 13.03 -1.29
N ARG A 111 -12.77 13.93 -1.40
CA ARG A 111 -11.37 13.68 -1.03
C ARG A 111 -10.85 14.95 -0.35
N ASP A 112 -10.55 14.85 0.91
CA ASP A 112 -10.10 15.96 1.77
C ASP A 112 -8.57 15.96 2.00
N HIS A 113 -7.90 14.85 1.66
CA HIS A 113 -6.45 14.71 1.78
C HIS A 113 -5.87 13.79 0.68
N PRO A 114 -4.54 13.84 0.44
CA PRO A 114 -3.87 12.89 -0.43
C PRO A 114 -3.80 11.50 0.23
N VAL A 115 -4.38 10.48 -0.40
CA VAL A 115 -4.53 9.15 0.22
C VAL A 115 -3.23 8.32 0.18
N THR A 116 -2.51 8.34 -0.95
CA THR A 116 -1.36 7.46 -1.19
C THR A 116 -0.03 8.20 -1.30
N VAL A 117 -0.04 9.54 -1.33
CA VAL A 117 1.16 10.36 -1.62
C VAL A 117 2.24 10.17 -0.56
N GLU A 118 1.88 10.13 0.72
CA GLU A 118 2.85 9.92 1.82
C GLU A 118 3.62 8.60 1.67
N TRP A 119 2.93 7.54 1.27
CA TRP A 119 3.56 6.24 1.06
C TRP A 119 4.46 6.21 -0.17
N TRP A 120 4.05 6.90 -1.24
CA TRP A 120 4.89 7.07 -2.42
C TRP A 120 6.14 7.90 -2.10
N GLU A 121 6.01 9.02 -1.39
CA GLU A 121 7.13 9.85 -0.94
C GLU A 121 8.11 9.06 -0.07
N TYR A 122 7.58 8.28 0.87
CA TYR A 122 8.39 7.40 1.70
C TYR A 122 9.14 6.37 0.84
N ALA A 123 8.46 5.65 -0.03
CA ALA A 123 9.09 4.68 -0.91
C ALA A 123 10.15 5.32 -1.82
N GLN A 124 9.87 6.51 -2.40
CA GLN A 124 10.83 7.23 -3.23
C GLN A 124 12.06 7.72 -2.43
N SER A 125 11.93 7.97 -1.14
CA SER A 125 13.07 8.35 -0.29
C SER A 125 14.07 7.21 -0.07
N LEU A 126 13.70 5.97 -0.34
CA LEU A 126 14.50 4.76 -0.09
C LEU A 126 15.35 4.32 -1.28
N THR A 127 15.12 4.88 -2.46
CA THR A 127 15.79 4.46 -3.70
C THR A 127 16.03 5.64 -4.64
N SER A 128 17.07 5.56 -5.49
CA SER A 128 17.29 6.50 -6.59
C SER A 128 16.48 6.14 -7.85
N LYS A 129 15.94 4.93 -7.95
CA LYS A 129 15.11 4.50 -9.07
C LYS A 129 13.72 5.14 -9.02
N PRO A 130 13.03 5.27 -10.16
CA PRO A 130 11.66 5.77 -10.15
C PRO A 130 10.74 4.81 -9.40
N VAL A 131 9.95 5.35 -8.47
CA VAL A 131 8.89 4.62 -7.79
C VAL A 131 7.57 4.86 -8.51
N LYS A 132 6.94 3.80 -8.97
CA LYS A 132 5.60 3.86 -9.57
C LYS A 132 4.56 3.97 -8.46
N GLY A 133 3.80 5.07 -8.47
CA GLY A 133 2.65 5.23 -7.57
C GLY A 133 1.54 4.24 -7.90
N MET A 134 0.97 3.64 -6.86
CA MET A 134 -0.12 2.66 -6.96
C MET A 134 -1.42 3.30 -6.46
N LEU A 135 -2.39 3.42 -7.34
CA LEU A 135 -3.74 3.90 -7.06
C LEU A 135 -4.73 2.74 -7.05
#